data_f938e97d3733223a2d93b308aa9fce33
#
_entry.id   f938e97d3733223a2d93b308aa9fce33
#
_cell.length_a   1.000
_cell.length_b   1.000
_cell.length_c   1.000
_cell.angle_alpha   90.00
_cell.angle_beta   90.00
_cell.angle_gamma   90.00
#
_symmetry.space_group_name_H-M   'P 1'
#
loop_
_entity.id
_entity.type
_entity.pdbx_description
1 polymer ?
#
loop_
_entity_poly.entity_id
_entity_poly.type
_entity_poly.pdbx_seq_one_letter_code
_entity_poly.pdbx_strand_id
1 'polypeptide(L)'
;MTTVQPPGAATAPEPTTRPEALSLLGAAARHDPYAFYRTLRAEHPLLWDARLEAWLVSRYADVAPALAGSALAGPRRGPCCGPGTVRCAEEYTAPESAFALLREVCARTAHVLARRLAGRQEADLVEEFCRWLPTGTIAAATGLSYAAVMGRSGPAPARSRAEAPAATDLGRGRGGTGVALLAARCADQAVLTGRALASLMANLLANPEQLELIRAVPALIGQAWEESLRRNPPVHVVLRRATSDLAMSGGTVPAGAAVALLVGAANRDPDRFADPDRFDLHRTTAGALALGPVDCPAARVAELQAECAVHALLTAMPGLRAADAFDPAESGLLTRAPHRLLVRPS
;
A
#
# COMPACT_ATOMS: atom_id res chain seq x y z
N MET A 1 1.33 31.20 52.34
CA MET A 1 2.03 30.23 51.46
C MET A 1 1.04 29.10 51.12
N THR A 2 0.35 29.25 50.02
CA THR A 2 -0.69 28.30 49.60
C THR A 2 -0.06 27.38 48.55
N THR A 3 0.11 26.12 48.92
CA THR A 3 0.64 25.07 48.05
C THR A 3 -0.40 24.68 47.00
N VAL A 4 -0.14 25.00 45.75
CA VAL A 4 -0.96 24.55 44.60
C VAL A 4 -0.59 23.12 44.30
N GLN A 5 -1.55 22.22 44.44
CA GLN A 5 -1.43 20.81 44.08
C GLN A 5 -1.54 20.67 42.56
N PRO A 6 -0.69 19.89 41.88
CA PRO A 6 -0.79 19.70 40.42
C PRO A 6 -2.08 18.93 40.08
N PRO A 7 -2.68 19.21 38.89
CA PRO A 7 -3.89 18.50 38.45
C PRO A 7 -3.61 17.02 38.27
N GLY A 8 -4.49 16.19 38.84
CA GLY A 8 -4.39 14.75 38.87
C GLY A 8 -4.28 14.16 37.44
N ALA A 9 -3.34 13.26 37.28
CA ALA A 9 -3.25 12.41 36.10
C ALA A 9 -4.57 11.66 35.94
N ALA A 10 -5.20 11.79 34.77
CA ALA A 10 -6.39 11.05 34.43
C ALA A 10 -6.04 9.54 34.52
N THR A 11 -6.62 8.88 35.51
CA THR A 11 -6.53 7.43 35.68
C THR A 11 -7.12 6.76 34.44
N ALA A 12 -6.30 6.02 33.72
CA ALA A 12 -6.76 5.13 32.68
C ALA A 12 -7.83 4.17 33.27
N PRO A 13 -8.91 3.85 32.55
CA PRO A 13 -9.92 2.92 33.05
C PRO A 13 -9.27 1.59 33.39
N GLU A 14 -9.59 1.04 34.58
CA GLU A 14 -9.08 -0.28 35.00
C GLU A 14 -9.48 -1.36 33.99
N PRO A 15 -8.55 -2.22 33.61
CA PRO A 15 -8.80 -3.23 32.60
C PRO A 15 -9.64 -4.37 33.17
N THR A 16 -10.91 -4.44 32.79
CA THR A 16 -11.69 -5.67 32.91
C THR A 16 -10.98 -6.77 32.11
N THR A 17 -10.51 -7.80 32.80
CA THR A 17 -9.91 -9.06 32.32
C THR A 17 -9.28 -8.99 30.92
N ARG A 18 -8.01 -8.62 30.89
CA ARG A 18 -7.18 -8.58 29.68
C ARG A 18 -6.86 -10.00 29.18
N PRO A 19 -7.15 -10.33 27.93
CA PRO A 19 -6.36 -11.35 27.27
C PRO A 19 -4.98 -10.75 26.97
N GLU A 20 -3.96 -11.07 27.75
CA GLU A 20 -2.54 -10.73 27.48
C GLU A 20 -2.05 -11.19 26.09
N ALA A 21 -2.93 -11.84 25.33
CA ALA A 21 -2.68 -12.47 24.05
C ALA A 21 -2.94 -11.58 22.82
N LEU A 22 -3.71 -10.50 22.91
CA LEU A 22 -4.11 -9.68 21.74
C LEU A 22 -3.18 -8.49 21.57
N SER A 23 -2.15 -8.65 20.73
CA SER A 23 -1.26 -7.57 20.32
C SER A 23 -0.91 -7.70 18.85
N LEU A 24 -0.85 -6.57 18.17
CA LEU A 24 -0.39 -6.49 16.78
C LEU A 24 1.06 -6.98 16.62
N LEU A 25 1.86 -6.90 17.70
CA LEU A 25 3.22 -7.44 17.77
C LEU A 25 3.26 -8.93 18.20
N GLY A 26 2.11 -9.56 18.41
CA GLY A 26 1.99 -10.96 18.79
C GLY A 26 2.32 -11.93 17.64
N ALA A 27 2.62 -13.18 17.99
CA ALA A 27 2.91 -14.22 16.99
C ALA A 27 1.72 -14.50 16.07
N ALA A 28 0.50 -14.55 16.64
CA ALA A 28 -0.73 -14.75 15.86
C ALA A 28 -0.94 -13.67 14.79
N ALA A 29 -0.82 -12.38 15.16
CA ALA A 29 -0.97 -11.27 14.22
C ALA A 29 0.13 -11.24 13.16
N ARG A 30 1.33 -11.73 13.46
CA ARG A 30 2.43 -11.84 12.48
C ARG A 30 2.24 -12.97 11.50
N HIS A 31 1.70 -14.11 11.98
CA HIS A 31 1.47 -15.29 11.15
C HIS A 31 0.26 -15.10 10.24
N ASP A 32 -0.90 -14.81 10.81
CA ASP A 32 -2.15 -14.53 10.09
C ASP A 32 -2.81 -13.26 10.67
N PRO A 33 -2.51 -12.07 10.11
CA PRO A 33 -3.12 -10.85 10.59
C PRO A 33 -4.63 -10.80 10.33
N TYR A 34 -5.13 -11.52 9.34
CA TYR A 34 -6.55 -11.45 8.98
C TYR A 34 -7.44 -12.19 9.98
N ALA A 35 -6.98 -13.32 10.54
CA ALA A 35 -7.65 -13.97 11.66
C ALA A 35 -7.69 -13.04 12.89
N PHE A 36 -6.55 -12.43 13.23
CA PHE A 36 -6.47 -11.43 14.29
C PHE A 36 -7.39 -10.23 14.05
N TYR A 37 -7.43 -9.69 12.82
CA TYR A 37 -8.30 -8.58 12.44
C TYR A 37 -9.79 -8.93 12.55
N ARG A 38 -10.20 -10.16 12.23
CA ARG A 38 -11.59 -10.64 12.43
C ARG A 38 -11.99 -10.57 13.89
N THR A 39 -11.15 -11.08 14.79
CA THR A 39 -11.36 -11.02 16.24
C THR A 39 -11.47 -9.57 16.71
N LEU A 40 -10.57 -8.68 16.28
CA LEU A 40 -10.63 -7.27 16.68
C LEU A 40 -11.93 -6.61 16.23
N ARG A 41 -12.34 -6.77 14.97
CA ARG A 41 -13.59 -6.15 14.48
C ARG A 41 -14.82 -6.64 15.23
N ALA A 42 -14.88 -7.94 15.55
CA ALA A 42 -16.03 -8.55 16.20
C ALA A 42 -16.11 -8.21 17.69
N GLU A 43 -15.02 -8.34 18.41
CA GLU A 43 -15.01 -8.34 19.86
C GLU A 43 -14.34 -7.10 20.47
N HIS A 44 -13.33 -6.54 19.81
CA HIS A 44 -12.51 -5.44 20.33
C HIS A 44 -12.24 -4.37 19.26
N PRO A 45 -13.28 -3.68 18.72
CA PRO A 45 -13.11 -2.73 17.61
C PRO A 45 -12.18 -1.58 17.94
N LEU A 46 -12.04 -1.25 19.21
CA LEU A 46 -11.06 -0.34 19.80
C LEU A 46 -10.31 -1.10 20.92
N LEU A 47 -9.02 -1.34 20.76
CA LEU A 47 -8.19 -2.07 21.70
C LEU A 47 -6.93 -1.28 22.05
N TRP A 48 -6.61 -1.13 23.34
CA TRP A 48 -5.28 -0.67 23.76
C TRP A 48 -4.26 -1.80 23.65
N ASP A 49 -3.31 -1.67 22.75
CA ASP A 49 -2.17 -2.59 22.64
C ASP A 49 -1.00 -2.08 23.50
N ALA A 50 -0.80 -2.69 24.65
CA ALA A 50 0.23 -2.28 25.61
C ALA A 50 1.66 -2.50 25.09
N ARG A 51 1.87 -3.43 24.14
CA ARG A 51 3.20 -3.67 23.55
C ARG A 51 3.55 -2.66 22.46
N LEU A 52 2.53 -2.17 21.75
CA LEU A 52 2.67 -1.14 20.73
C LEU A 52 2.54 0.28 21.33
N GLU A 53 2.01 0.38 22.55
CA GLU A 53 1.63 1.64 23.22
C GLU A 53 0.71 2.50 22.34
N ALA A 54 -0.27 1.86 21.70
CA ALA A 54 -1.19 2.51 20.78
C ALA A 54 -2.58 1.88 20.81
N TRP A 55 -3.60 2.68 20.52
CA TRP A 55 -4.95 2.23 20.28
C TRP A 55 -5.07 1.59 18.90
N LEU A 56 -5.50 0.34 18.83
CA LEU A 56 -5.83 -0.34 17.57
C LEU A 56 -7.28 -0.02 17.19
N VAL A 57 -7.49 0.46 15.98
CA VAL A 57 -8.82 0.76 15.42
C VAL A 57 -9.02 -0.12 14.18
N SER A 58 -10.07 -0.96 14.17
CA SER A 58 -10.18 -2.06 13.21
C SER A 58 -11.38 -2.00 12.26
N ARG A 59 -12.51 -1.35 12.66
CA ARG A 59 -13.72 -1.27 11.84
C ARG A 59 -13.60 -0.22 10.74
N TYR A 60 -14.19 -0.48 9.59
CA TYR A 60 -14.21 0.47 8.48
C TYR A 60 -14.88 1.79 8.85
N ALA A 61 -15.99 1.74 9.60
CA ALA A 61 -16.74 2.91 10.04
C ALA A 61 -15.91 3.90 10.88
N ASP A 62 -14.87 3.43 11.57
CA ASP A 62 -13.96 4.25 12.37
C ASP A 62 -12.70 4.63 11.59
N VAL A 63 -12.10 3.68 10.86
CA VAL A 63 -10.82 3.88 10.16
C VAL A 63 -10.95 4.86 9.00
N ALA A 64 -12.01 4.75 8.19
CA ALA A 64 -12.17 5.57 7.00
C ALA A 64 -12.34 7.07 7.34
N PRO A 65 -13.23 7.49 8.26
CA PRO A 65 -13.33 8.89 8.68
C PRO A 65 -12.07 9.40 9.37
N ALA A 66 -11.39 8.55 10.16
CA ALA A 66 -10.17 8.91 10.86
C ALA A 66 -9.00 9.18 9.90
N LEU A 67 -8.93 8.47 8.77
CA LEU A 67 -7.95 8.72 7.71
C LEU A 67 -8.24 10.01 6.94
N ALA A 68 -9.50 10.33 6.71
CA ALA A 68 -9.94 11.51 5.97
C ALA A 68 -9.94 12.80 6.83
N GLY A 69 -10.08 12.65 8.14
CA GLY A 69 -10.24 13.78 9.07
C GLY A 69 -8.93 14.42 9.51
N SER A 70 -9.03 15.61 10.10
CA SER A 70 -7.90 16.38 10.66
C SER A 70 -7.62 16.08 12.14
N ALA A 71 -8.46 15.29 12.78
CA ALA A 71 -8.37 14.98 14.21
C ALA A 71 -7.22 14.00 14.56
N LEU A 72 -6.53 13.49 13.57
CA LEU A 72 -5.34 12.66 13.70
C LEU A 72 -4.13 13.31 13.03
N ALA A 73 -3.13 13.69 13.82
CA ALA A 73 -1.86 14.15 13.32
C ALA A 73 -1.00 12.95 12.83
N GLY A 74 -0.45 13.07 11.64
CA GLY A 74 0.52 12.12 11.11
C GLY A 74 1.93 12.70 11.08
N PRO A 75 2.96 11.89 10.79
CA PRO A 75 4.26 12.40 10.49
C PRO A 75 4.14 13.38 9.31
N ARG A 76 4.68 14.59 9.49
CA ARG A 76 4.62 15.67 8.48
C ARG A 76 5.27 15.32 7.13
N ARG A 77 5.97 14.18 7.06
CA ARG A 77 6.65 13.64 5.88
C ARG A 77 6.39 12.12 5.85
N GLY A 78 5.36 11.72 5.13
CA GLY A 78 5.14 10.35 4.68
C GLY A 78 5.31 10.27 3.18
N PRO A 79 5.31 9.06 2.58
CA PRO A 79 5.16 8.92 1.15
C PRO A 79 3.94 9.74 0.72
N CYS A 80 4.05 10.45 -0.40
CA CYS A 80 3.06 11.44 -0.83
C CYS A 80 1.64 10.90 -1.00
N CYS A 81 1.45 9.60 -1.01
CA CYS A 81 0.17 8.93 -1.26
C CYS A 81 -0.08 7.74 -0.33
N GLY A 82 0.32 7.84 0.93
CA GLY A 82 -0.15 6.88 1.94
C GLY A 82 -1.62 7.14 2.30
N PRO A 83 -2.36 6.14 2.83
CA PRO A 83 -3.70 6.35 3.36
C PRO A 83 -3.70 7.54 4.33
N GLY A 84 -4.62 8.50 4.13
CA GLY A 84 -4.73 9.71 4.96
C GLY A 84 -3.80 10.88 4.58
N THR A 85 -3.15 10.88 3.41
CA THR A 85 -2.43 12.06 2.90
C THR A 85 -3.32 12.83 1.91
N VAL A 86 -3.80 13.99 2.32
CA VAL A 86 -4.72 14.84 1.53
C VAL A 86 -3.98 15.75 0.53
N ARG A 87 -2.66 15.91 0.63
CA ARG A 87 -1.93 17.02 0.02
C ARG A 87 -1.35 16.81 -1.40
N CYS A 88 -1.41 15.61 -1.96
CA CYS A 88 -0.71 15.37 -3.23
C CYS A 88 -1.45 15.94 -4.44
N ALA A 89 -2.78 15.93 -4.41
CA ALA A 89 -3.62 16.42 -5.51
C ALA A 89 -3.66 17.95 -5.60
N GLU A 90 -3.50 18.66 -4.47
CA GLU A 90 -3.59 20.11 -4.42
C GLU A 90 -2.37 20.85 -5.02
N GLU A 91 -1.21 20.18 -5.04
CA GLU A 91 0.05 20.84 -5.43
C GLU A 91 0.50 20.58 -6.88
N TYR A 92 -0.05 19.55 -7.55
CA TYR A 92 0.40 19.19 -8.90
C TYR A 92 -0.64 18.41 -9.69
N THR A 93 -1.11 19.03 -10.78
CA THR A 93 -1.91 18.35 -11.81
C THR A 93 -0.99 17.98 -12.97
N ALA A 94 -0.75 16.69 -13.17
CA ALA A 94 0.04 16.23 -14.31
C ALA A 94 -0.82 16.28 -15.59
N PRO A 95 -0.27 16.78 -16.72
CA PRO A 95 -0.98 16.75 -17.99
C PRO A 95 -1.14 15.32 -18.50
N GLU A 96 -2.24 15.04 -19.22
CA GLU A 96 -2.51 13.70 -19.79
C GLU A 96 -1.37 13.19 -20.68
N SER A 97 -0.72 14.09 -21.41
CA SER A 97 0.44 13.76 -22.23
C SER A 97 1.61 13.18 -21.43
N ALA A 98 1.79 13.61 -20.17
CA ALA A 98 2.82 13.03 -19.29
C ALA A 98 2.49 11.60 -18.87
N PHE A 99 1.22 11.30 -18.59
CA PHE A 99 0.77 9.94 -18.32
C PHE A 99 0.91 9.06 -19.55
N ALA A 100 0.56 9.53 -20.75
CA ALA A 100 0.72 8.78 -21.99
C ALA A 100 2.19 8.42 -22.25
N LEU A 101 3.11 9.38 -22.13
CA LEU A 101 4.55 9.13 -22.29
C LEU A 101 5.10 8.18 -21.21
N LEU A 102 4.64 8.34 -19.96
CA LEU A 102 5.06 7.46 -18.88
C LEU A 102 4.55 6.03 -19.10
N ARG A 103 3.34 5.85 -19.67
CA ARG A 103 2.81 4.54 -20.09
C ARG A 103 3.71 3.87 -21.11
N GLU A 104 4.19 4.59 -22.11
CA GLU A 104 5.12 4.04 -23.11
C GLU A 104 6.44 3.57 -22.47
N VAL A 105 7.01 4.39 -21.58
CA VAL A 105 8.23 4.03 -20.84
C VAL A 105 8.00 2.80 -19.99
N CYS A 106 6.87 2.73 -19.27
CA CYS A 106 6.50 1.62 -18.44
C CYS A 106 6.29 0.34 -19.25
N ALA A 107 5.56 0.40 -20.35
CA ALA A 107 5.28 -0.73 -21.22
C ALA A 107 6.57 -1.33 -21.78
N ARG A 108 7.51 -0.49 -22.24
CA ARG A 108 8.84 -0.96 -22.69
C ARG A 108 9.62 -1.62 -21.56
N THR A 109 9.64 -1.02 -20.37
CA THR A 109 10.34 -1.58 -19.20
C THR A 109 9.73 -2.92 -18.79
N ALA A 110 8.40 -3.01 -18.71
CA ALA A 110 7.68 -4.23 -18.38
C ALA A 110 7.94 -5.34 -19.39
N HIS A 111 7.90 -5.01 -20.69
CA HIS A 111 8.18 -5.97 -21.76
C HIS A 111 9.61 -6.55 -21.65
N VAL A 112 10.62 -5.71 -21.44
CA VAL A 112 12.01 -6.16 -21.29
C VAL A 112 12.16 -7.08 -20.08
N LEU A 113 11.56 -6.74 -18.94
CA LEU A 113 11.60 -7.56 -17.73
C LEU A 113 10.88 -8.89 -17.95
N ALA A 114 9.66 -8.89 -18.50
CA ALA A 114 8.88 -10.10 -18.75
C ALA A 114 9.58 -11.06 -19.72
N ARG A 115 10.18 -10.54 -20.80
CA ARG A 115 10.93 -11.35 -21.78
C ARG A 115 12.15 -12.05 -21.18
N ARG A 116 12.78 -11.47 -20.16
CA ARG A 116 13.91 -12.12 -19.45
C ARG A 116 13.47 -13.35 -18.66
N LEU A 117 12.21 -13.41 -18.24
CA LEU A 117 11.65 -14.50 -17.45
C LEU A 117 11.05 -15.60 -18.33
N ALA A 118 10.54 -15.27 -19.51
CA ALA A 118 9.77 -16.16 -20.38
C ALA A 118 10.50 -17.45 -20.80
N GLY A 119 11.84 -17.43 -20.87
CA GLY A 119 12.65 -18.60 -21.25
C GLY A 119 13.08 -19.49 -20.07
N ARG A 120 12.64 -19.20 -18.86
CA ARG A 120 13.03 -19.93 -17.64
C ARG A 120 12.07 -21.06 -17.31
N GLN A 121 12.55 -22.05 -16.57
CA GLN A 121 11.68 -23.08 -16.00
C GLN A 121 10.92 -22.56 -14.78
N GLU A 122 11.57 -21.72 -13.98
CA GLU A 122 11.00 -21.07 -12.78
C GLU A 122 11.61 -19.68 -12.60
N ALA A 123 10.81 -18.74 -12.10
CA ALA A 123 11.23 -17.38 -11.80
C ALA A 123 10.56 -16.85 -10.53
N ASP A 124 11.23 -15.91 -9.84
CA ASP A 124 10.63 -15.18 -8.72
C ASP A 124 10.13 -13.80 -9.20
N LEU A 125 8.81 -13.67 -9.35
CA LEU A 125 8.21 -12.42 -9.83
C LEU A 125 8.46 -11.24 -8.89
N VAL A 126 8.59 -11.46 -7.59
CA VAL A 126 8.85 -10.36 -6.63
C VAL A 126 10.23 -9.78 -6.88
N GLU A 127 11.27 -10.62 -6.82
CA GLU A 127 12.66 -10.21 -6.94
C GLU A 127 13.05 -9.78 -8.35
N GLU A 128 12.45 -10.38 -9.38
CA GLU A 128 12.93 -10.21 -10.74
C GLU A 128 12.04 -9.31 -11.61
N PHE A 129 10.82 -9.02 -11.16
CA PHE A 129 9.87 -8.19 -11.92
C PHE A 129 9.22 -7.09 -11.08
N CYS A 130 8.43 -7.45 -10.04
CA CYS A 130 7.58 -6.49 -9.31
C CYS A 130 8.39 -5.38 -8.64
N ARG A 131 9.55 -5.72 -8.09
CA ARG A 131 10.47 -4.77 -7.46
C ARG A 131 11.12 -3.82 -8.48
N TRP A 132 11.42 -4.32 -9.68
CA TRP A 132 12.17 -3.59 -10.69
C TRP A 132 11.32 -2.68 -11.57
N LEU A 133 10.08 -3.07 -11.87
CA LEU A 133 9.25 -2.34 -12.80
C LEU A 133 8.98 -0.89 -12.37
N PRO A 134 8.49 -0.59 -11.15
CA PRO A 134 8.21 0.78 -10.75
C PRO A 134 9.47 1.64 -10.74
N THR A 135 10.55 1.13 -10.15
CA THR A 135 11.82 1.85 -10.03
C THR A 135 12.49 2.02 -11.39
N GLY A 136 12.48 1.00 -12.25
CA GLY A 136 13.03 1.05 -13.60
C GLY A 136 12.26 2.03 -14.50
N THR A 137 10.94 2.09 -14.37
CA THR A 137 10.10 3.07 -15.08
C THR A 137 10.48 4.50 -14.69
N ILE A 138 10.63 4.78 -13.39
CA ILE A 138 11.01 6.10 -12.89
C ILE A 138 12.44 6.45 -13.34
N ALA A 139 13.38 5.52 -13.20
CA ALA A 139 14.76 5.71 -13.64
C ALA A 139 14.83 6.05 -15.13
N ALA A 140 14.12 5.29 -15.98
CA ALA A 140 14.08 5.51 -17.41
C ALA A 140 13.41 6.84 -17.79
N ALA A 141 12.38 7.26 -17.07
CA ALA A 141 11.65 8.52 -17.33
C ALA A 141 12.41 9.77 -16.86
N THR A 142 13.25 9.64 -15.81
CA THR A 142 13.97 10.76 -15.21
C THR A 142 15.43 10.85 -15.61
N GLY A 143 16.00 9.80 -16.20
CA GLY A 143 17.44 9.67 -16.44
C GLY A 143 18.27 9.43 -15.17
N LEU A 144 17.62 9.21 -14.02
CA LEU A 144 18.31 8.89 -12.77
C LEU A 144 18.83 7.44 -12.76
N SER A 145 19.89 7.19 -11.98
CA SER A 145 20.31 5.82 -11.73
C SER A 145 19.28 5.09 -10.86
N TYR A 146 19.22 3.77 -11.00
CA TYR A 146 18.35 2.93 -10.16
C TYR A 146 18.62 3.14 -8.65
N ALA A 147 19.89 3.22 -8.25
CA ALA A 147 20.28 3.46 -6.87
C ALA A 147 19.76 4.82 -6.34
N ALA A 148 19.77 5.85 -7.17
CA ALA A 148 19.23 7.16 -6.81
C ALA A 148 17.71 7.13 -6.58
N VAL A 149 16.95 6.36 -7.39
CA VAL A 149 15.51 6.18 -7.21
C VAL A 149 15.23 5.37 -5.94
N MET A 150 15.93 4.27 -5.72
CA MET A 150 15.79 3.42 -4.53
C MET A 150 16.13 4.15 -3.23
N GLY A 151 17.15 5.00 -3.23
CA GLY A 151 17.52 5.81 -2.08
C GLY A 151 16.44 6.81 -1.66
N ARG A 152 15.55 7.22 -2.57
CA ARG A 152 14.38 8.07 -2.28
C ARG A 152 13.22 7.29 -1.64
N SER A 153 13.07 6.02 -1.98
CA SER A 153 11.95 5.17 -1.57
C SER A 153 12.14 4.48 -0.21
N GLY A 154 13.35 4.55 0.39
CA GLY A 154 13.66 3.92 1.67
C GLY A 154 13.50 4.85 2.87
N PRO A 155 13.52 4.32 4.12
CA PRO A 155 13.68 5.13 5.32
C PRO A 155 15.07 5.76 5.30
N ALA A 156 15.20 6.94 4.67
CA ALA A 156 16.46 7.63 4.58
C ALA A 156 16.86 8.18 5.94
N PRO A 157 18.13 7.98 6.39
CA PRO A 157 18.67 8.74 7.50
C PRO A 157 18.56 10.24 7.17
N ALA A 158 18.18 11.03 8.17
CA ALA A 158 17.80 12.44 8.02
C ALA A 158 18.84 13.34 7.31
N ARG A 159 20.07 12.87 7.14
CA ARG A 159 21.18 13.61 6.52
C ARG A 159 21.34 13.45 5.00
N SER A 160 20.84 12.36 4.40
CA SER A 160 21.02 12.11 2.96
C SER A 160 19.96 12.78 2.06
N ARG A 161 18.88 13.35 2.65
CA ARG A 161 17.83 14.06 1.91
C ARG A 161 18.19 15.50 1.52
N ALA A 162 19.21 16.10 2.13
CA ALA A 162 19.64 17.47 1.83
C ALA A 162 20.42 17.60 0.51
N GLU A 163 20.97 16.50 -0.01
CA GLU A 163 21.80 16.47 -1.22
C GLU A 163 21.09 15.85 -2.45
N ALA A 164 19.83 15.38 -2.31
CA ALA A 164 19.07 14.97 -3.48
C ALA A 164 18.65 16.23 -4.25
N PRO A 165 18.94 16.32 -5.58
CA PRO A 165 18.50 17.47 -6.37
C PRO A 165 16.99 17.66 -6.21
N ALA A 166 16.57 18.88 -5.91
CA ALA A 166 15.16 19.22 -5.84
C ALA A 166 14.48 18.81 -7.15
N ALA A 167 13.22 18.37 -7.09
CA ALA A 167 12.46 18.00 -8.30
C ALA A 167 12.45 19.11 -9.37
N THR A 168 12.74 20.35 -8.97
CA THR A 168 12.93 21.52 -9.84
C THR A 168 14.19 21.47 -10.70
N ASP A 169 15.25 20.74 -10.30
CA ASP A 169 16.50 20.63 -11.06
C ASP A 169 16.42 19.57 -12.18
N LEU A 170 15.49 18.61 -12.08
CA LEU A 170 15.26 17.57 -13.08
C LEU A 170 14.51 18.09 -14.32
N GLY A 171 13.93 19.29 -14.24
CA GLY A 171 13.07 19.87 -15.28
C GLY A 171 13.77 20.71 -16.37
N ARG A 172 15.09 20.85 -16.37
CA ARG A 172 15.80 21.78 -17.27
C ARG A 172 16.25 21.20 -18.62
N GLY A 173 15.94 19.92 -18.91
CA GLY A 173 16.18 19.30 -20.22
C GLY A 173 15.04 19.55 -21.21
N ARG A 174 15.35 20.03 -22.41
CA ARG A 174 14.39 20.30 -23.49
C ARG A 174 13.58 19.05 -23.84
N GLY A 175 12.25 19.10 -23.68
CA GLY A 175 11.29 18.13 -24.23
C GLY A 175 10.75 17.06 -23.30
N GLY A 176 11.31 16.85 -22.09
CA GLY A 176 10.89 15.79 -21.16
C GLY A 176 10.34 16.28 -19.82
N THR A 177 10.06 17.56 -19.68
CA THR A 177 9.79 18.19 -18.38
C THR A 177 8.60 17.62 -17.63
N GLY A 178 7.50 17.32 -18.31
CA GLY A 178 6.26 16.84 -17.67
C GLY A 178 6.37 15.38 -17.17
N VAL A 179 6.87 14.47 -18.00
CA VAL A 179 7.01 13.05 -17.64
C VAL A 179 8.07 12.82 -16.58
N ALA A 180 9.21 13.53 -16.67
CA ALA A 180 10.27 13.42 -15.67
C ALA A 180 9.82 13.96 -14.31
N LEU A 181 9.07 15.08 -14.29
CA LEU A 181 8.52 15.64 -13.05
C LEU A 181 7.48 14.70 -12.42
N LEU A 182 6.56 14.14 -13.22
CA LEU A 182 5.57 13.17 -12.76
C LEU A 182 6.29 11.94 -12.16
N ALA A 183 7.23 11.35 -12.88
CA ALA A 183 7.99 10.20 -12.44
C ALA A 183 8.79 10.48 -11.15
N ALA A 184 9.46 11.64 -11.07
CA ALA A 184 10.22 12.03 -9.88
C ALA A 184 9.32 12.20 -8.64
N ARG A 185 8.10 12.72 -8.80
CA ARG A 185 7.12 12.82 -7.71
C ARG A 185 6.60 11.47 -7.24
N CYS A 186 6.57 10.48 -8.13
CA CYS A 186 6.14 9.11 -7.80
C CYS A 186 7.27 8.25 -7.24
N ALA A 187 8.52 8.73 -7.19
CA ALA A 187 9.68 7.94 -6.77
C ALA A 187 9.55 7.36 -5.35
N ASP A 188 8.99 8.13 -4.42
CA ASP A 188 8.80 7.70 -3.04
C ASP A 188 7.80 6.54 -2.91
N GLN A 189 6.95 6.31 -3.93
CA GLN A 189 5.96 5.25 -3.97
C GLN A 189 6.45 3.97 -4.66
N ALA A 190 7.60 3.99 -5.32
CA ALA A 190 8.07 2.87 -6.13
C ALA A 190 8.10 1.54 -5.36
N VAL A 191 8.55 1.55 -4.10
CA VAL A 191 8.59 0.34 -3.25
C VAL A 191 7.20 -0.15 -2.92
N LEU A 192 6.26 0.77 -2.57
CA LEU A 192 4.87 0.39 -2.27
C LEU A 192 4.15 -0.13 -3.51
N THR A 193 4.38 0.48 -4.67
CA THR A 193 3.83 -0.02 -5.94
C THR A 193 4.36 -1.42 -6.26
N GLY A 194 5.66 -1.67 -6.07
CA GLY A 194 6.23 -3.01 -6.27
C GLY A 194 5.61 -4.06 -5.35
N ARG A 195 5.34 -3.72 -4.10
CA ARG A 195 4.62 -4.59 -3.14
C ARG A 195 3.18 -4.84 -3.57
N ALA A 196 2.47 -3.81 -4.00
CA ALA A 196 1.11 -3.94 -4.50
C ALA A 196 1.04 -4.80 -5.77
N LEU A 197 2.01 -4.68 -6.68
CA LEU A 197 2.15 -5.55 -7.85
C LEU A 197 2.37 -7.01 -7.45
N ALA A 198 3.21 -7.26 -6.44
CA ALA A 198 3.41 -8.62 -5.92
C ALA A 198 2.12 -9.22 -5.37
N SER A 199 1.34 -8.43 -4.60
CA SER A 199 0.03 -8.85 -4.10
C SER A 199 -0.98 -9.09 -5.22
N LEU A 200 -1.03 -8.22 -6.25
CA LEU A 200 -1.87 -8.42 -7.43
C LEU A 200 -1.56 -9.74 -8.13
N MET A 201 -0.29 -9.99 -8.43
CA MET A 201 0.12 -11.22 -9.11
C MET A 201 -0.15 -12.46 -8.25
N ALA A 202 0.06 -12.39 -6.94
CA ALA A 202 -0.29 -13.48 -6.02
C ALA A 202 -1.78 -13.76 -6.02
N ASN A 203 -2.63 -12.72 -5.96
CA ASN A 203 -4.08 -12.88 -6.04
C ASN A 203 -4.54 -13.51 -7.36
N LEU A 204 -3.99 -13.06 -8.49
CA LEU A 204 -4.34 -13.60 -9.80
C LEU A 204 -3.91 -15.07 -9.95
N LEU A 205 -2.70 -15.41 -9.52
CA LEU A 205 -2.19 -16.77 -9.60
C LEU A 205 -2.89 -17.74 -8.64
N ALA A 206 -3.37 -17.24 -7.49
CA ALA A 206 -4.19 -18.01 -6.56
C ALA A 206 -5.65 -18.21 -7.03
N ASN A 207 -6.10 -17.46 -8.05
CA ASN A 207 -7.45 -17.52 -8.60
C ASN A 207 -7.40 -17.70 -10.13
N PRO A 208 -7.06 -18.92 -10.63
CA PRO A 208 -6.84 -19.18 -12.06
C PRO A 208 -8.02 -18.79 -12.96
N GLU A 209 -9.24 -18.99 -12.50
CA GLU A 209 -10.47 -18.59 -13.21
C GLU A 209 -10.56 -17.07 -13.43
N GLN A 210 -10.14 -16.27 -12.44
CA GLN A 210 -10.09 -14.81 -12.55
C GLN A 210 -8.95 -14.38 -13.49
N LEU A 211 -7.84 -15.10 -13.46
CA LEU A 211 -6.72 -14.87 -14.38
C LEU A 211 -7.12 -15.15 -15.83
N GLU A 212 -7.88 -16.21 -16.08
CA GLU A 212 -8.40 -16.52 -17.43
C GLU A 212 -9.39 -15.46 -17.92
N LEU A 213 -10.22 -14.88 -17.04
CA LEU A 213 -11.06 -13.73 -17.38
C LEU A 213 -10.22 -12.53 -17.84
N ILE A 214 -9.11 -12.24 -17.16
CA ILE A 214 -8.20 -11.16 -17.57
C ILE A 214 -7.51 -11.47 -18.91
N ARG A 215 -7.15 -12.74 -19.16
CA ARG A 215 -6.60 -13.14 -20.48
C ARG A 215 -7.61 -12.88 -21.61
N ALA A 216 -8.88 -13.21 -21.37
CA ALA A 216 -9.96 -12.99 -22.32
C ALA A 216 -10.34 -11.51 -22.46
N VAL A 217 -10.31 -10.74 -21.38
CA VAL A 217 -10.76 -9.35 -21.31
C VAL A 217 -9.72 -8.51 -20.54
N PRO A 218 -8.64 -8.05 -21.18
CA PRO A 218 -7.58 -7.28 -20.53
C PRO A 218 -8.04 -5.96 -19.86
N ALA A 219 -9.20 -5.43 -20.28
CA ALA A 219 -9.80 -4.25 -19.66
C ALA A 219 -10.17 -4.46 -18.16
N LEU A 220 -10.24 -5.71 -17.68
CA LEU A 220 -10.48 -6.05 -16.28
C LEU A 220 -9.23 -5.86 -15.38
N ILE A 221 -8.06 -5.56 -15.93
CA ILE A 221 -6.83 -5.39 -15.12
C ILE A 221 -6.98 -4.27 -14.10
N GLY A 222 -7.63 -3.15 -14.45
CA GLY A 222 -7.91 -2.06 -13.51
C GLY A 222 -8.77 -2.51 -12.33
N GLN A 223 -9.82 -3.29 -12.58
CA GLN A 223 -10.67 -3.86 -11.53
C GLN A 223 -9.91 -4.86 -10.65
N ALA A 224 -9.05 -5.69 -11.25
CA ALA A 224 -8.18 -6.60 -10.51
C ALA A 224 -7.20 -5.84 -9.60
N TRP A 225 -6.67 -4.72 -10.07
CA TRP A 225 -5.79 -3.84 -9.29
C TRP A 225 -6.51 -3.27 -8.09
N GLU A 226 -7.69 -2.68 -8.28
CA GLU A 226 -8.48 -2.10 -7.18
C GLU A 226 -8.89 -3.16 -6.16
N GLU A 227 -9.37 -4.33 -6.60
CA GLU A 227 -9.74 -5.42 -5.71
C GLU A 227 -8.53 -6.00 -4.97
N SER A 228 -7.37 -6.08 -5.63
CA SER A 228 -6.14 -6.47 -4.97
C SER A 228 -5.72 -5.46 -3.89
N LEU A 229 -5.82 -4.17 -4.16
CA LEU A 229 -5.54 -3.10 -3.18
C LEU A 229 -6.53 -3.13 -2.02
N ARG A 230 -7.80 -3.45 -2.26
CA ARG A 230 -8.77 -3.65 -1.19
C ARG A 230 -8.39 -4.85 -0.33
N ARG A 231 -8.21 -6.02 -0.95
CA ARG A 231 -8.02 -7.29 -0.24
C ARG A 231 -6.66 -7.39 0.44
N ASN A 232 -5.60 -6.94 -0.24
CA ASN A 232 -4.21 -6.98 0.22
C ASN A 232 -3.55 -5.61 0.03
N PRO A 233 -3.96 -4.57 0.80
CA PRO A 233 -3.35 -3.26 0.67
C PRO A 233 -1.86 -3.32 1.04
N PRO A 234 -0.97 -2.64 0.30
CA PRO A 234 0.46 -2.66 0.63
C PRO A 234 0.76 -1.93 1.96
N VAL A 235 -0.13 -1.04 2.41
CA VAL A 235 -0.08 -0.40 3.73
C VAL A 235 -1.19 -1.00 4.60
N HIS A 236 -0.81 -1.81 5.58
CA HIS A 236 -1.74 -2.48 6.49
C HIS A 236 -2.11 -1.65 7.71
N VAL A 237 -1.16 -0.88 8.21
CA VAL A 237 -1.32 -0.10 9.44
C VAL A 237 -0.79 1.31 9.25
N VAL A 238 -1.60 2.29 9.62
CA VAL A 238 -1.24 3.71 9.59
C VAL A 238 -1.16 4.23 11.02
N LEU A 239 0.04 4.64 11.45
CA LEU A 239 0.25 5.21 12.78
C LEU A 239 -0.04 6.70 12.76
N ARG A 240 -0.82 7.16 13.74
CA ARG A 240 -1.22 8.56 13.92
C ARG A 240 -1.17 8.92 15.41
N ARG A 241 -1.41 10.20 15.72
CA ARG A 241 -1.59 10.70 17.08
C ARG A 241 -2.88 11.51 17.13
N ALA A 242 -3.72 11.24 18.11
CA ALA A 242 -4.97 11.98 18.32
C ALA A 242 -4.65 13.43 18.71
N THR A 243 -5.28 14.40 18.06
CA THR A 243 -5.15 15.83 18.39
C THR A 243 -6.23 16.31 19.37
N SER A 244 -7.31 15.56 19.47
CA SER A 244 -8.42 15.72 20.39
C SER A 244 -8.97 14.36 20.79
N ASP A 245 -9.86 14.31 21.77
CA ASP A 245 -10.59 13.11 22.08
C ASP A 245 -11.42 12.65 20.87
N LEU A 246 -11.36 11.35 20.57
CA LEU A 246 -12.03 10.77 19.39
C LEU A 246 -12.96 9.64 19.82
N ALA A 247 -14.25 9.84 19.58
CA ALA A 247 -15.25 8.78 19.74
C ALA A 247 -15.09 7.75 18.60
N MET A 248 -14.97 6.49 18.97
CA MET A 248 -14.83 5.33 18.08
C MET A 248 -15.80 4.23 18.51
N SER A 249 -16.03 3.25 17.66
CA SER A 249 -16.78 2.05 18.04
C SER A 249 -16.06 1.34 19.21
N GLY A 250 -16.73 1.29 20.35
CA GLY A 250 -16.20 0.62 21.55
C GLY A 250 -15.49 1.53 22.56
N GLY A 251 -15.45 2.87 22.36
CA GLY A 251 -14.91 3.79 23.36
C GLY A 251 -14.36 5.09 22.80
N THR A 252 -13.53 5.75 23.60
CA THR A 252 -12.90 7.02 23.23
C THR A 252 -11.39 6.91 23.26
N VAL A 253 -10.74 7.37 22.20
CA VAL A 253 -9.28 7.55 22.16
C VAL A 253 -8.97 8.93 22.72
N PRO A 254 -8.16 9.05 23.79
CA PRO A 254 -7.86 10.34 24.39
C PRO A 254 -6.91 11.18 23.53
N ALA A 255 -7.02 12.49 23.63
CA ALA A 255 -6.09 13.44 23.02
C ALA A 255 -4.64 13.11 23.36
N GLY A 256 -3.74 13.22 22.39
CA GLY A 256 -2.33 12.91 22.55
C GLY A 256 -1.97 11.42 22.45
N ALA A 257 -2.94 10.50 22.44
CA ALA A 257 -2.68 9.07 22.34
C ALA A 257 -2.19 8.66 20.95
N ALA A 258 -1.34 7.64 20.90
CA ALA A 258 -0.96 6.99 19.64
C ALA A 258 -2.10 6.08 19.16
N VAL A 259 -2.34 6.09 17.86
CA VAL A 259 -3.42 5.35 17.19
C VAL A 259 -2.84 4.57 16.02
N ALA A 260 -3.17 3.30 15.94
CA ALA A 260 -2.88 2.43 14.82
C ALA A 260 -4.18 2.13 14.06
N LEU A 261 -4.36 2.77 12.92
CA LEU A 261 -5.49 2.54 12.02
C LEU A 261 -5.20 1.30 11.17
N LEU A 262 -5.98 0.25 11.38
CA LEU A 262 -5.76 -1.05 10.72
C LEU A 262 -6.47 -1.08 9.36
N VAL A 263 -5.82 -0.53 8.34
CA VAL A 263 -6.34 -0.48 6.95
C VAL A 263 -6.64 -1.88 6.42
N GLY A 264 -5.74 -2.86 6.67
CA GLY A 264 -5.96 -4.24 6.27
C GLY A 264 -7.17 -4.89 6.93
N ALA A 265 -7.52 -4.45 8.16
CA ALA A 265 -8.73 -4.90 8.84
C ALA A 265 -9.98 -4.23 8.25
N ALA A 266 -9.96 -2.91 8.07
CA ALA A 266 -11.07 -2.12 7.57
C ALA A 266 -11.47 -2.52 6.14
N ASN A 267 -10.51 -2.79 5.27
CA ASN A 267 -10.76 -3.24 3.90
C ASN A 267 -11.37 -4.65 3.81
N ARG A 268 -11.36 -5.40 4.90
CA ARG A 268 -12.04 -6.71 5.01
C ARG A 268 -13.15 -6.69 6.06
N ASP A 269 -13.75 -5.54 6.28
CA ASP A 269 -14.91 -5.41 7.15
C ASP A 269 -16.17 -5.93 6.45
N PRO A 270 -16.85 -6.99 6.97
CA PRO A 270 -18.04 -7.54 6.36
C PRO A 270 -19.24 -6.57 6.37
N ASP A 271 -19.26 -5.61 7.30
CA ASP A 271 -20.30 -4.58 7.34
C ASP A 271 -20.17 -3.60 6.16
N ARG A 272 -19.02 -3.58 5.49
CA ARG A 272 -18.75 -2.72 4.33
C ARG A 272 -18.61 -3.49 3.02
N PHE A 273 -18.00 -4.68 3.04
CA PHE A 273 -17.71 -5.49 1.87
C PHE A 273 -18.22 -6.91 2.08
N ALA A 274 -19.23 -7.35 1.31
CA ALA A 274 -19.72 -8.72 1.38
C ALA A 274 -18.61 -9.72 0.99
N ASP A 275 -18.52 -10.87 1.67
CA ASP A 275 -17.47 -11.88 1.46
C ASP A 275 -16.05 -11.26 1.32
N PRO A 276 -15.60 -10.48 2.32
CA PRO A 276 -14.44 -9.60 2.15
C PRO A 276 -13.13 -10.33 1.91
N ASP A 277 -13.03 -11.60 2.25
CA ASP A 277 -11.84 -12.43 2.07
C ASP A 277 -11.73 -13.02 0.65
N ARG A 278 -12.82 -13.03 -0.13
CA ARG A 278 -12.84 -13.48 -1.52
C ARG A 278 -12.24 -12.41 -2.44
N PHE A 279 -11.35 -12.83 -3.34
CA PHE A 279 -10.89 -12.01 -4.46
C PHE A 279 -11.90 -12.10 -5.61
N ASP A 280 -12.48 -10.99 -6.03
CA ASP A 280 -13.57 -10.95 -6.99
C ASP A 280 -13.45 -9.71 -7.90
N LEU A 281 -13.16 -9.92 -9.18
CA LEU A 281 -13.02 -8.86 -10.20
C LEU A 281 -14.29 -8.05 -10.42
N HIS A 282 -15.46 -8.61 -10.11
CA HIS A 282 -16.74 -7.93 -10.30
C HIS A 282 -17.22 -7.19 -9.06
N ARG A 283 -16.38 -7.17 -8.01
CA ARG A 283 -16.73 -6.46 -6.78
C ARG A 283 -16.70 -4.94 -7.00
N THR A 284 -17.67 -4.25 -6.41
CA THR A 284 -17.60 -2.80 -6.25
C THR A 284 -16.61 -2.45 -5.14
N THR A 285 -15.46 -1.91 -5.51
CA THR A 285 -14.37 -1.53 -4.57
C THR A 285 -14.51 -0.10 -4.06
N ALA A 286 -15.60 0.58 -4.40
CA ALA A 286 -15.85 1.96 -3.95
C ALA A 286 -15.71 2.11 -2.43
N GLY A 287 -14.81 3.00 -2.02
CA GLY A 287 -14.46 3.23 -0.62
C GLY A 287 -13.36 2.33 -0.06
N ALA A 288 -12.74 1.46 -0.87
CA ALA A 288 -11.54 0.75 -0.42
C ALA A 288 -10.44 1.74 0.00
N LEU A 289 -9.82 1.47 1.15
CA LEU A 289 -8.75 2.29 1.70
C LEU A 289 -7.43 1.81 1.07
N ALA A 290 -6.97 2.53 0.05
CA ALA A 290 -5.83 2.12 -0.76
C ALA A 290 -4.65 3.10 -0.68
N LEU A 291 -3.90 3.24 -1.78
CA LEU A 291 -2.66 4.00 -1.91
C LEU A 291 -2.83 5.53 -1.88
N GLY A 292 -3.97 6.07 -1.49
CA GLY A 292 -4.20 7.51 -1.40
C GLY A 292 -5.53 7.96 -2.03
N PRO A 293 -5.76 9.28 -2.15
CA PRO A 293 -6.96 9.82 -2.78
C PRO A 293 -7.06 9.38 -4.24
N VAL A 294 -8.30 9.26 -4.75
CA VAL A 294 -8.60 8.86 -6.14
C VAL A 294 -7.88 9.75 -7.16
N ASP A 295 -7.73 11.05 -6.87
CA ASP A 295 -7.09 12.02 -7.78
C ASP A 295 -5.56 12.12 -7.59
N CYS A 296 -4.95 11.23 -6.80
CA CYS A 296 -3.51 11.26 -6.60
C CYS A 296 -2.75 10.82 -7.86
N PRO A 297 -1.89 11.66 -8.44
CA PRO A 297 -1.11 11.30 -9.64
C PRO A 297 -0.27 10.03 -9.46
N ALA A 298 0.24 9.78 -8.24
CA ALA A 298 1.03 8.58 -7.98
C ALA A 298 0.17 7.32 -7.87
N ALA A 299 -1.08 7.39 -7.39
CA ALA A 299 -2.01 6.27 -7.42
C ALA A 299 -2.35 5.89 -8.87
N ARG A 300 -2.61 6.90 -9.72
CA ARG A 300 -2.83 6.70 -11.16
C ARG A 300 -1.60 6.12 -11.88
N VAL A 301 -0.39 6.55 -11.51
CA VAL A 301 0.85 5.95 -12.04
C VAL A 301 1.01 4.50 -11.59
N ALA A 302 0.65 4.18 -10.35
CA ALA A 302 0.72 2.80 -9.85
C ALA A 302 -0.26 1.87 -10.60
N GLU A 303 -1.48 2.35 -10.87
CA GLU A 303 -2.47 1.63 -11.69
C GLU A 303 -1.96 1.41 -13.12
N LEU A 304 -1.46 2.45 -13.77
CA LEU A 304 -0.83 2.37 -15.08
C LEU A 304 0.31 1.32 -15.11
N GLN A 305 1.12 1.27 -14.05
CA GLN A 305 2.19 0.28 -13.94
C GLN A 305 1.63 -1.14 -13.76
N ALA A 306 0.51 -1.29 -13.05
CA ALA A 306 -0.16 -2.60 -12.90
C ALA A 306 -0.72 -3.10 -14.24
N GLU A 307 -1.36 -2.22 -15.01
CA GLU A 307 -1.83 -2.56 -16.37
C GLU A 307 -0.68 -3.02 -17.28
N CYS A 308 0.41 -2.23 -17.33
CA CYS A 308 1.59 -2.58 -18.11
C CYS A 308 2.23 -3.90 -17.65
N ALA A 309 2.29 -4.12 -16.32
CA ALA A 309 2.85 -5.32 -15.73
C ALA A 309 2.09 -6.58 -16.14
N VAL A 310 0.79 -6.61 -15.88
CA VAL A 310 -0.04 -7.79 -16.16
C VAL A 310 -0.07 -8.07 -17.66
N HIS A 311 -0.26 -7.03 -18.48
CA HIS A 311 -0.25 -7.18 -19.94
C HIS A 311 1.08 -7.76 -20.44
N ALA A 312 2.22 -7.24 -19.99
CA ALA A 312 3.54 -7.70 -20.45
C ALA A 312 3.82 -9.14 -19.99
N LEU A 313 3.47 -9.49 -18.74
CA LEU A 313 3.66 -10.84 -18.20
C LEU A 313 2.81 -11.86 -18.97
N LEU A 314 1.52 -11.60 -19.16
CA LEU A 314 0.62 -12.52 -19.86
C LEU A 314 0.93 -12.64 -21.36
N THR A 315 1.42 -11.57 -21.99
CA THR A 315 1.87 -11.61 -23.39
C THR A 315 3.16 -12.41 -23.55
N ALA A 316 4.14 -12.21 -22.67
CA ALA A 316 5.42 -12.89 -22.75
C ALA A 316 5.35 -14.36 -22.26
N MET A 317 4.43 -14.65 -21.36
CA MET A 317 4.26 -15.95 -20.69
C MET A 317 2.77 -16.37 -20.71
N PRO A 318 2.23 -16.82 -21.85
CA PRO A 318 0.81 -17.21 -21.93
C PRO A 318 0.43 -18.35 -20.96
N GLY A 319 1.37 -19.24 -20.62
CA GLY A 319 1.19 -20.34 -19.67
C GLY A 319 1.52 -19.97 -18.21
N LEU A 320 1.70 -18.69 -17.89
CA LEU A 320 2.11 -18.25 -16.55
C LEU A 320 1.18 -18.82 -15.47
N ARG A 321 1.75 -19.53 -14.49
CA ARG A 321 1.08 -20.11 -13.33
C ARG A 321 1.98 -20.09 -12.11
N ALA A 322 1.41 -20.25 -10.92
CA ALA A 322 2.20 -20.45 -9.71
C ALA A 322 3.06 -21.73 -9.83
N ALA A 323 4.23 -21.73 -9.20
CA ALA A 323 5.03 -22.95 -9.08
C ALA A 323 4.28 -23.96 -8.18
N ASP A 324 4.47 -25.27 -8.45
CA ASP A 324 3.77 -26.32 -7.73
C ASP A 324 4.08 -26.26 -6.23
N ALA A 325 3.06 -26.44 -5.40
CA ALA A 325 3.14 -26.42 -3.94
C ALA A 325 3.75 -25.13 -3.34
N PHE A 326 3.82 -24.05 -4.11
CA PHE A 326 4.29 -22.77 -3.60
C PHE A 326 3.11 -21.93 -3.06
N ASP A 327 3.16 -21.61 -1.76
CA ASP A 327 2.24 -20.68 -1.11
C ASP A 327 2.99 -19.37 -0.81
N PRO A 328 2.61 -18.24 -1.41
CA PRO A 328 3.28 -16.98 -1.20
C PRO A 328 2.99 -16.44 0.21
N ALA A 329 3.93 -16.62 1.13
CA ALA A 329 3.82 -16.04 2.47
C ALA A 329 3.98 -14.51 2.40
N GLU A 330 2.96 -13.81 2.86
CA GLU A 330 3.04 -12.36 3.07
C GLU A 330 3.76 -12.04 4.38
N SER A 331 4.56 -10.99 4.38
CA SER A 331 5.29 -10.52 5.57
C SER A 331 5.26 -9.01 5.72
N GLY A 332 5.47 -8.57 6.97
CA GLY A 332 5.52 -7.17 7.34
C GLY A 332 4.35 -6.76 8.24
N LEU A 333 4.59 -5.76 9.08
CA LEU A 333 3.62 -5.25 10.04
C LEU A 333 2.87 -4.02 9.51
N LEU A 334 3.61 -2.95 9.23
CA LEU A 334 3.04 -1.69 8.75
C LEU A 334 2.73 -1.75 7.25
N THR A 335 3.63 -2.36 6.50
CA THR A 335 3.46 -2.64 5.07
C THR A 335 3.62 -4.13 4.87
N ARG A 336 2.73 -4.73 4.06
CA ARG A 336 2.69 -6.18 3.88
C ARG A 336 2.58 -6.54 2.40
N ALA A 337 3.28 -7.57 1.99
CA ALA A 337 3.18 -8.16 0.66
C ALA A 337 3.91 -9.51 0.64
N PRO A 338 3.73 -10.34 -0.38
CA PRO A 338 4.61 -11.47 -0.65
C PRO A 338 6.06 -11.00 -0.77
N HIS A 339 6.98 -11.69 -0.09
CA HIS A 339 8.41 -11.44 -0.23
C HIS A 339 9.03 -12.32 -1.32
N ARG A 340 8.31 -13.33 -1.76
CA ARG A 340 8.67 -14.24 -2.83
C ARG A 340 7.43 -14.72 -3.56
N LEU A 341 7.50 -14.88 -4.88
CA LEU A 341 6.41 -15.39 -5.71
C LEU A 341 6.97 -16.22 -6.84
N LEU A 342 7.11 -17.53 -6.58
CA LEU A 342 7.64 -18.47 -7.57
C LEU A 342 6.57 -18.82 -8.60
N VAL A 343 6.96 -18.70 -9.87
CA VAL A 343 6.10 -18.97 -11.00
C VAL A 343 6.79 -19.84 -12.04
N ARG A 344 5.99 -20.55 -12.82
CA ARG A 344 6.41 -21.19 -14.05
C ARG A 344 5.89 -20.41 -15.25
N PRO A 345 6.75 -19.95 -16.14
CA PRO A 345 6.39 -19.18 -17.34
C PRO A 345 5.55 -19.95 -18.36
N SER A 346 5.72 -21.27 -18.41
CA SER A 346 5.05 -22.19 -19.37
C SER A 346 4.59 -23.47 -18.70
#